data_91f1947078b1a0c37f5a85518351b2ef
#
_entry.id   91f1947078b1a0c37f5a85518351b2ef
#
_cell.length_a   1.000
_cell.length_b   1.000
_cell.length_c   1.000
_cell.angle_alpha   90.00
_cell.angle_beta   90.00
_cell.angle_gamma   90.00
#
_symmetry.space_group_name_H-M   'P 1'
#
loop_
_entity.id
_entity.type
_entity.pdbx_description
1 polymer ?
#
loop_
_entity_poly.entity_id
_entity_poly.type
_entity_poly.pdbx_seq_one_letter_code
_entity_poly.pdbx_strand_id
1 'polypeptide(L)'
;KDDLYVINLLEDFDEFYLELEKYAEENRVPIIDKIGIRFLIQMLKVKKAKNLLEIGTAIGYTTIKLAEKIGCNVTTIERDDKMYNQAKNNIEERNLTNKITLLHADALELQDEVVTNAPYDVVFIDGAKSQSRKFFELYEPYFAEDVVVITDNVLFKGMVADPSIIKHSRDLKQLSRKINNYNEWLL
;
A
#
# COMPACT_ATOMS: atom_id res chain seq x y z
N LYS A 1 -18.41 -5.30 23.57
CA LYS A 1 -19.29 -4.09 23.48
C LYS A 1 -18.47 -2.81 23.27
N ASP A 2 -17.31 -2.73 23.93
CA ASP A 2 -16.46 -1.53 23.88
C ASP A 2 -15.70 -1.42 22.55
N ASP A 3 -15.32 -2.55 21.94
CA ASP A 3 -14.63 -2.58 20.64
C ASP A 3 -15.52 -2.03 19.50
N LEU A 4 -16.83 -2.32 19.54
CA LEU A 4 -17.79 -1.80 18.55
C LEU A 4 -17.97 -0.29 18.67
N TYR A 5 -17.90 0.24 19.89
CA TYR A 5 -18.00 1.66 20.16
C TYR A 5 -16.76 2.41 19.62
N VAL A 6 -15.56 1.86 19.87
CA VAL A 6 -14.30 2.41 19.36
C VAL A 6 -14.26 2.33 17.82
N ILE A 7 -14.72 1.23 17.23
CA ILE A 7 -14.82 1.07 15.78
C ILE A 7 -15.76 2.12 15.20
N ASN A 8 -16.93 2.35 15.81
CA ASN A 8 -17.90 3.34 15.33
C ASN A 8 -17.40 4.80 15.48
N LEU A 9 -16.67 5.12 16.56
CA LEU A 9 -16.04 6.44 16.71
C LEU A 9 -14.93 6.71 15.67
N LEU A 10 -14.43 5.64 15.10
CA LEU A 10 -13.35 5.67 14.12
C LEU A 10 -13.86 5.55 12.68
N GLU A 11 -15.14 5.35 12.45
CA GLU A 11 -15.68 5.23 11.09
C GLU A 11 -15.55 6.55 10.33
N ASP A 12 -14.90 6.42 9.18
CA ASP A 12 -14.86 7.45 8.17
C ASP A 12 -16.18 7.34 7.40
N PHE A 13 -17.18 8.15 7.75
CA PHE A 13 -18.50 8.17 7.13
C PHE A 13 -18.50 8.78 5.73
N ASP A 14 -17.37 8.79 5.03
CA ASP A 14 -17.30 9.20 3.64
C ASP A 14 -18.02 8.18 2.77
N GLU A 15 -19.15 8.58 2.19
CA GLU A 15 -20.01 7.75 1.35
C GLU A 15 -19.23 7.13 0.18
N PHE A 16 -18.28 7.84 -0.38
CA PHE A 16 -17.40 7.34 -1.43
C PHE A 16 -16.68 6.05 -1.02
N TYR A 17 -16.09 5.99 0.17
CA TYR A 17 -15.40 4.78 0.63
C TYR A 17 -16.34 3.64 0.96
N LEU A 18 -17.53 3.95 1.49
CA LEU A 18 -18.56 2.94 1.75
C LEU A 18 -19.04 2.30 0.45
N GLU A 19 -19.20 3.09 -0.61
CA GLU A 19 -19.56 2.58 -1.95
C GLU A 19 -18.46 1.70 -2.54
N LEU A 20 -17.18 2.07 -2.39
CA LEU A 20 -16.05 1.23 -2.82
C LEU A 20 -15.98 -0.10 -2.04
N GLU A 21 -16.20 -0.05 -0.73
CA GLU A 21 -16.23 -1.26 0.11
C GLU A 21 -17.37 -2.20 -0.32
N LYS A 22 -18.55 -1.65 -0.56
CA LYS A 22 -19.71 -2.39 -1.08
C LYS A 22 -19.43 -2.98 -2.45
N TYR A 23 -18.88 -2.20 -3.37
CA TYR A 23 -18.49 -2.69 -4.69
C TYR A 23 -17.49 -3.84 -4.59
N ALA A 24 -16.49 -3.71 -3.73
CA ALA A 24 -15.48 -4.73 -3.51
C ALA A 24 -16.10 -6.04 -3.00
N GLU A 25 -17.03 -5.97 -2.05
CA GLU A 25 -17.75 -7.12 -1.52
C GLU A 25 -18.59 -7.81 -2.61
N GLU A 26 -19.41 -7.05 -3.33
CA GLU A 26 -20.30 -7.56 -4.39
C GLU A 26 -19.54 -8.18 -5.56
N ASN A 27 -18.38 -7.63 -5.91
CA ASN A 27 -17.55 -8.09 -7.02
C ASN A 27 -16.39 -8.99 -6.61
N ARG A 28 -16.28 -9.34 -5.32
CA ARG A 28 -15.20 -10.17 -4.74
C ARG A 28 -13.81 -9.62 -5.03
N VAL A 29 -13.67 -8.30 -5.00
CA VAL A 29 -12.38 -7.64 -5.10
C VAL A 29 -11.71 -7.65 -3.73
N PRO A 30 -10.51 -8.23 -3.59
CA PRO A 30 -9.80 -8.18 -2.32
C PRO A 30 -9.32 -6.75 -2.04
N ILE A 31 -9.76 -6.19 -0.93
CA ILE A 31 -9.28 -4.93 -0.39
C ILE A 31 -8.83 -5.12 1.05
N ILE A 32 -7.93 -4.25 1.51
CA ILE A 32 -7.51 -4.24 2.91
C ILE A 32 -8.70 -3.95 3.83
N ASP A 33 -8.79 -4.63 4.96
CA ASP A 33 -9.87 -4.40 5.91
C ASP A 33 -9.75 -3.06 6.64
N LYS A 34 -10.82 -2.64 7.32
CA LYS A 34 -10.90 -1.35 8.01
C LYS A 34 -9.85 -1.17 9.10
N ILE A 35 -9.49 -2.22 9.81
CA ILE A 35 -8.46 -2.18 10.87
C ILE A 35 -7.09 -2.06 10.24
N GLY A 36 -6.80 -2.88 9.24
CA GLY A 36 -5.54 -2.88 8.52
C GLY A 36 -5.23 -1.54 7.85
N ILE A 37 -6.20 -0.94 7.14
CA ILE A 37 -5.98 0.35 6.48
C ILE A 37 -5.75 1.48 7.48
N ARG A 38 -6.40 1.46 8.64
CA ARG A 38 -6.18 2.46 9.69
C ARG A 38 -4.81 2.34 10.31
N PHE A 39 -4.40 1.12 10.62
CA PHE A 39 -3.05 0.86 11.13
C PHE A 39 -2.00 1.35 10.12
N LEU A 40 -2.18 1.01 8.84
CA LEU A 40 -1.32 1.45 7.75
C LEU A 40 -1.22 2.99 7.68
N ILE A 41 -2.35 3.67 7.72
CA ILE A 41 -2.40 5.15 7.71
C ILE A 41 -1.61 5.72 8.91
N GLN A 42 -1.82 5.22 10.13
CA GLN A 42 -1.11 5.70 11.31
C GLN A 42 0.39 5.47 11.21
N MET A 43 0.80 4.28 10.77
CA MET A 43 2.21 3.95 10.59
C MET A 43 2.87 4.88 9.55
N LEU A 44 2.21 5.13 8.43
CA LEU A 44 2.75 6.00 7.39
C LEU A 44 2.75 7.49 7.78
N LYS A 45 1.82 7.93 8.63
CA LYS A 45 1.88 9.27 9.25
C LYS A 45 3.07 9.41 10.19
N VAL A 46 3.35 8.42 11.03
CA VAL A 46 4.53 8.40 11.91
C VAL A 46 5.82 8.39 11.09
N LYS A 47 5.86 7.60 10.02
CA LYS A 47 6.96 7.57 9.04
C LYS A 47 7.13 8.92 8.33
N LYS A 48 6.10 9.76 8.26
CA LYS A 48 6.03 10.96 7.43
C LYS A 48 6.25 10.64 5.94
N ALA A 49 5.57 9.60 5.48
CA ALA A 49 5.67 9.11 4.10
C ALA A 49 5.38 10.22 3.09
N LYS A 50 6.20 10.32 2.05
CA LYS A 50 6.13 11.36 1.02
C LYS A 50 5.84 10.80 -0.36
N ASN A 51 6.40 9.65 -0.68
CA ASN A 51 6.37 9.08 -2.02
C ASN A 51 6.25 7.56 -1.97
N LEU A 52 5.10 7.05 -2.36
CA LEU A 52 4.73 5.65 -2.24
C LEU A 52 4.69 4.98 -3.61
N LEU A 53 5.26 3.78 -3.71
CA LEU A 53 5.08 2.87 -4.82
C LEU A 53 4.12 1.75 -4.40
N GLU A 54 3.03 1.57 -5.13
CA GLU A 54 2.07 0.50 -4.90
C GLU A 54 2.05 -0.48 -6.06
N ILE A 55 2.10 -1.78 -5.76
CA ILE A 55 1.95 -2.84 -6.73
C ILE A 55 0.64 -3.58 -6.48
N GLY A 56 -0.28 -3.44 -7.43
CA GLY A 56 -1.64 -3.96 -7.32
C GLY A 56 -2.63 -2.88 -6.83
N THR A 57 -3.05 -2.01 -7.74
CA THR A 57 -4.00 -0.92 -7.45
C THR A 57 -5.39 -1.45 -7.12
N ALA A 58 -5.80 -2.56 -7.74
CA ALA A 58 -7.17 -3.04 -7.76
C ALA A 58 -8.13 -1.90 -8.17
N ILE A 59 -9.17 -1.62 -7.37
CA ILE A 59 -10.11 -0.52 -7.65
C ILE A 59 -9.66 0.85 -7.09
N GLY A 60 -8.45 0.93 -6.53
CA GLY A 60 -7.89 2.17 -6.01
C GLY A 60 -8.28 2.52 -4.57
N TYR A 61 -8.92 1.63 -3.83
CA TYR A 61 -9.36 1.90 -2.46
C TYR A 61 -8.23 2.31 -1.52
N THR A 62 -7.19 1.49 -1.42
CA THR A 62 -6.01 1.79 -0.60
C THR A 62 -5.26 3.01 -1.15
N THR A 63 -5.03 3.04 -2.45
CA THR A 63 -4.34 4.13 -3.17
C THR A 63 -4.93 5.49 -2.84
N ILE A 64 -6.24 5.64 -3.00
CA ILE A 64 -6.96 6.89 -2.77
C ILE A 64 -6.93 7.27 -1.28
N LYS A 65 -7.20 6.31 -0.39
CA LYS A 65 -7.14 6.56 1.06
C LYS A 65 -5.77 7.06 1.50
N LEU A 66 -4.70 6.43 1.05
CA LEU A 66 -3.33 6.84 1.40
C LEU A 66 -3.01 8.23 0.86
N ALA A 67 -3.35 8.53 -0.40
CA ALA A 67 -3.13 9.83 -1.00
C ALA A 67 -3.89 10.95 -0.25
N GLU A 68 -5.15 10.72 0.14
CA GLU A 68 -5.96 11.71 0.86
C GLU A 68 -5.56 11.86 2.34
N LYS A 69 -5.41 10.74 3.06
CA LYS A 69 -5.21 10.78 4.53
C LYS A 69 -3.76 11.09 4.93
N ILE A 70 -2.80 10.81 4.08
CA ILE A 70 -1.37 11.07 4.33
C ILE A 70 -0.89 12.26 3.51
N GLY A 71 -1.47 12.48 2.32
CA GLY A 71 -1.06 13.53 1.39
C GLY A 71 0.23 13.19 0.62
N CYS A 72 0.64 11.91 0.61
CA CYS A 72 1.79 11.46 -0.16
C CYS A 72 1.47 11.36 -1.66
N ASN A 73 2.50 11.45 -2.49
CA ASN A 73 2.39 11.06 -3.89
C ASN A 73 2.39 9.54 -3.99
N VAL A 74 1.61 9.00 -4.91
CA VAL A 74 1.51 7.55 -5.14
C VAL A 74 1.74 7.25 -6.61
N THR A 75 2.66 6.33 -6.89
CA THR A 75 2.78 5.66 -8.19
C THR A 75 2.28 4.25 -8.00
N THR A 76 1.29 3.84 -8.77
CA THR A 76 0.59 2.56 -8.60
C THR A 76 0.42 1.84 -9.91
N ILE A 77 0.58 0.51 -9.90
CA ILE A 77 0.59 -0.34 -11.10
C ILE A 77 -0.52 -1.37 -10.99
N GLU A 78 -1.36 -1.44 -12.03
CA GLU A 78 -2.41 -2.45 -12.17
C GLU A 78 -2.35 -3.05 -13.57
N ARG A 79 -2.38 -4.38 -13.66
CA ARG A 79 -2.33 -5.08 -14.95
C ARG A 79 -3.70 -5.50 -15.49
N ASP A 80 -4.70 -5.63 -14.60
CA ASP A 80 -6.05 -6.03 -15.01
C ASP A 80 -6.81 -4.85 -15.60
N ASP A 81 -7.30 -4.99 -16.82
CA ASP A 81 -8.00 -3.94 -17.56
C ASP A 81 -9.22 -3.40 -16.82
N LYS A 82 -10.02 -4.28 -16.22
CA LYS A 82 -11.25 -3.91 -15.52
C LYS A 82 -10.94 -3.15 -14.24
N MET A 83 -9.98 -3.65 -13.45
CA MET A 83 -9.53 -3.00 -12.22
C MET A 83 -8.88 -1.65 -12.50
N TYR A 84 -8.00 -1.59 -13.50
CA TYR A 84 -7.38 -0.33 -13.94
C TYR A 84 -8.42 0.73 -14.30
N ASN A 85 -9.41 0.40 -15.13
CA ASN A 85 -10.44 1.34 -15.54
C ASN A 85 -11.29 1.80 -14.34
N GLN A 86 -11.62 0.90 -13.43
CA GLN A 86 -12.36 1.25 -12.22
C GLN A 86 -11.53 2.17 -11.31
N ALA A 87 -10.26 1.86 -11.09
CA ALA A 87 -9.35 2.70 -10.31
C ALA A 87 -9.20 4.10 -10.93
N LYS A 88 -9.06 4.17 -12.25
CA LYS A 88 -8.98 5.43 -12.98
C LYS A 88 -10.19 6.32 -12.72
N ASN A 89 -11.39 5.77 -12.87
CA ASN A 89 -12.63 6.50 -12.62
C ASN A 89 -12.71 6.99 -11.16
N ASN A 90 -12.36 6.14 -10.20
CA ASN A 90 -12.38 6.49 -8.79
C ASN A 90 -11.37 7.60 -8.44
N ILE A 91 -10.19 7.57 -9.02
CA ILE A 91 -9.13 8.59 -8.83
C ILE A 91 -9.58 9.94 -9.44
N GLU A 92 -10.18 9.92 -10.62
CA GLU A 92 -10.72 11.11 -11.28
C GLU A 92 -11.87 11.72 -10.48
N GLU A 93 -12.80 10.91 -9.99
CA GLU A 93 -13.92 11.34 -9.14
C GLU A 93 -13.44 12.09 -7.88
N ARG A 94 -12.34 11.63 -7.28
CA ARG A 94 -11.74 12.28 -6.10
C ARG A 94 -10.77 13.41 -6.42
N ASN A 95 -10.61 13.77 -7.69
CA ASN A 95 -9.69 14.82 -8.15
C ASN A 95 -8.23 14.61 -7.68
N LEU A 96 -7.76 13.36 -7.72
CA LEU A 96 -6.42 12.97 -7.24
C LEU A 96 -5.41 12.67 -8.37
N THR A 97 -5.72 13.02 -9.60
CA THR A 97 -4.84 12.79 -10.76
C THR A 97 -3.50 13.51 -10.69
N ASN A 98 -3.40 14.56 -9.87
CA ASN A 98 -2.16 15.27 -9.58
C ASN A 98 -1.31 14.63 -8.45
N LYS A 99 -1.87 13.71 -7.69
CA LYS A 99 -1.23 13.00 -6.58
C LYS A 99 -0.93 11.55 -6.90
N ILE A 100 -1.72 10.94 -7.77
CA ILE A 100 -1.68 9.52 -8.10
C ILE A 100 -1.32 9.34 -9.56
N THR A 101 -0.20 8.68 -9.83
CA THR A 101 0.20 8.19 -11.15
C THR A 101 -0.24 6.73 -11.27
N LEU A 102 -1.31 6.48 -12.00
CA LEU A 102 -1.84 5.14 -12.24
C LEU A 102 -1.30 4.59 -13.56
N LEU A 103 -0.63 3.44 -13.50
CA LEU A 103 -0.02 2.78 -14.65
C LEU A 103 -0.73 1.46 -14.98
N HIS A 104 -1.09 1.29 -16.24
CA HIS A 104 -1.61 0.04 -16.77
C HIS A 104 -0.46 -0.81 -17.31
N ALA A 105 0.12 -1.65 -16.48
CA ALA A 105 1.33 -2.40 -16.82
C ALA A 105 1.50 -3.68 -15.98
N ASP A 106 2.40 -4.55 -16.40
CA ASP A 106 2.92 -5.62 -15.56
C ASP A 106 4.02 -5.06 -14.64
N ALA A 107 3.95 -5.38 -13.35
CA ALA A 107 4.95 -4.95 -12.37
C ALA A 107 6.36 -5.51 -12.60
N LEU A 108 6.49 -6.56 -13.42
CA LEU A 108 7.79 -7.11 -13.82
C LEU A 108 8.40 -6.42 -15.04
N GLU A 109 7.73 -5.38 -15.54
CA GLU A 109 8.19 -4.49 -16.61
C GLU A 109 8.35 -3.08 -16.05
N LEU A 110 9.60 -2.63 -15.91
CA LEU A 110 9.87 -1.30 -15.36
C LEU A 110 9.33 -0.21 -16.29
N GLN A 111 8.49 0.66 -15.75
CA GLN A 111 7.90 1.78 -16.46
C GLN A 111 8.73 3.07 -16.25
N ASP A 112 8.79 3.92 -17.25
CA ASP A 112 9.54 5.18 -17.20
C ASP A 112 9.03 6.12 -16.10
N GLU A 113 7.72 6.13 -15.85
CA GLU A 113 7.09 6.93 -14.80
C GLU A 113 7.53 6.49 -13.40
N VAL A 114 7.77 5.19 -13.19
CA VAL A 114 8.32 4.69 -11.92
C VAL A 114 9.71 5.25 -11.69
N VAL A 115 10.54 5.27 -12.70
CA VAL A 115 11.91 5.83 -12.64
C VAL A 115 11.86 7.34 -12.39
N THR A 116 11.02 8.05 -13.13
CA THR A 116 10.88 9.51 -13.04
C THR A 116 10.38 9.97 -11.68
N ASN A 117 9.46 9.22 -11.07
CA ASN A 117 8.84 9.57 -9.79
C ASN A 117 9.65 9.11 -8.57
N ALA A 118 10.73 8.35 -8.76
CA ALA A 118 11.61 7.91 -7.67
C ALA A 118 12.34 9.10 -6.98
N PRO A 119 12.90 8.91 -5.75
CA PRO A 119 12.92 7.69 -4.94
C PRO A 119 11.64 7.49 -4.11
N TYR A 120 11.37 6.22 -3.76
CA TYR A 120 10.21 5.83 -2.95
C TYR A 120 10.62 5.54 -1.51
N ASP A 121 9.96 6.18 -0.56
CA ASP A 121 10.16 5.96 0.88
C ASP A 121 9.19 4.93 1.48
N VAL A 122 8.17 4.54 0.71
CA VAL A 122 7.26 3.45 1.02
C VAL A 122 7.01 2.60 -0.22
N VAL A 123 7.01 1.29 -0.06
CA VAL A 123 6.60 0.32 -1.07
C VAL A 123 5.52 -0.57 -0.49
N PHE A 124 4.35 -0.54 -1.09
CA PHE A 124 3.22 -1.40 -0.74
C PHE A 124 3.00 -2.43 -1.84
N ILE A 125 3.12 -3.71 -1.51
CA ILE A 125 3.13 -4.79 -2.49
C ILE A 125 2.26 -5.96 -2.04
N ASP A 126 1.50 -6.52 -2.96
CA ASP A 126 0.80 -7.80 -2.80
C ASP A 126 1.76 -8.91 -2.32
N GLY A 127 1.31 -9.70 -1.33
CA GLY A 127 2.12 -10.75 -0.70
C GLY A 127 2.65 -11.81 -1.68
N ALA A 128 1.91 -12.13 -2.74
CA ALA A 128 2.38 -13.07 -3.75
C ALA A 128 3.57 -12.53 -4.55
N LYS A 129 3.58 -11.24 -4.85
CA LYS A 129 4.68 -10.55 -5.55
C LYS A 129 5.83 -10.18 -4.64
N SER A 130 5.60 -10.02 -3.33
CA SER A 130 6.63 -9.71 -2.35
C SER A 130 7.71 -10.79 -2.23
N GLN A 131 7.41 -12.01 -2.64
CA GLN A 131 8.36 -13.13 -2.68
C GLN A 131 9.17 -13.19 -3.99
N SER A 132 8.88 -12.32 -4.95
CA SER A 132 9.58 -12.28 -6.22
C SER A 132 10.92 -11.56 -6.09
N ARG A 133 12.02 -12.33 -6.16
CA ARG A 133 13.36 -11.76 -6.24
C ARG A 133 13.52 -10.82 -7.43
N LYS A 134 12.93 -11.17 -8.58
CA LYS A 134 12.96 -10.36 -9.81
C LYS A 134 12.33 -8.98 -9.58
N PHE A 135 11.25 -8.91 -8.80
CA PHE A 135 10.64 -7.63 -8.45
C PHE A 135 11.62 -6.74 -7.68
N PHE A 136 12.25 -7.25 -6.63
CA PHE A 136 13.19 -6.47 -5.83
C PHE A 136 14.44 -6.07 -6.63
N GLU A 137 15.00 -6.94 -7.43
CA GLU A 137 16.13 -6.63 -8.32
C GLU A 137 15.79 -5.48 -9.30
N LEU A 138 14.53 -5.42 -9.76
CA LEU A 138 14.07 -4.40 -10.69
C LEU A 138 13.84 -3.03 -10.02
N TYR A 139 13.27 -3.00 -8.82
CA TYR A 139 12.80 -1.78 -8.17
C TYR A 139 13.72 -1.25 -7.06
N GLU A 140 14.57 -2.08 -6.45
CA GLU A 140 15.48 -1.68 -5.38
C GLU A 140 16.33 -0.42 -5.71
N PRO A 141 16.82 -0.20 -6.95
CA PRO A 141 17.55 1.01 -7.31
C PRO A 141 16.75 2.31 -7.12
N TYR A 142 15.43 2.23 -7.04
CA TYR A 142 14.50 3.36 -6.92
C TYR A 142 13.96 3.56 -5.52
N PHE A 143 14.43 2.79 -4.55
CA PHE A 143 14.06 2.93 -3.15
C PHE A 143 14.89 4.02 -2.47
N ALA A 144 14.26 4.78 -1.58
CA ALA A 144 14.96 5.68 -0.67
C ALA A 144 15.75 4.87 0.37
N GLU A 145 16.78 5.48 0.97
CA GLU A 145 17.59 4.82 2.00
C GLU A 145 16.78 4.36 3.21
N ASP A 146 15.72 5.12 3.56
CA ASP A 146 14.83 4.86 4.68
C ASP A 146 13.52 4.18 4.26
N VAL A 147 13.50 3.46 3.13
CA VAL A 147 12.31 2.80 2.59
C VAL A 147 11.70 1.81 3.58
N VAL A 148 10.36 1.82 3.65
CA VAL A 148 9.55 0.82 4.33
C VAL A 148 8.81 0.00 3.29
N VAL A 149 9.03 -1.31 3.29
CA VAL A 149 8.32 -2.24 2.40
C VAL A 149 7.23 -2.94 3.19
N ILE A 150 6.00 -2.82 2.72
CA ILE A 150 4.81 -3.39 3.35
C ILE A 150 4.18 -4.38 2.39
N THR A 151 3.83 -5.56 2.91
CA THR A 151 3.17 -6.61 2.14
C THR A 151 1.77 -6.88 2.68
N ASP A 152 0.77 -6.95 1.80
CA ASP A 152 -0.64 -7.02 2.17
C ASP A 152 -0.99 -8.27 3.00
N ASN A 153 -0.50 -9.45 2.63
CA ASN A 153 -0.81 -10.69 3.36
C ASN A 153 -0.20 -10.78 4.77
N VAL A 154 0.63 -9.85 5.15
CA VAL A 154 1.30 -9.82 6.46
C VAL A 154 0.45 -9.13 7.52
N LEU A 155 -0.42 -8.20 7.13
CA LEU A 155 -1.34 -7.53 8.04
C LEU A 155 -2.46 -8.46 8.54
N PHE A 156 -2.78 -9.53 7.80
CA PHE A 156 -3.90 -10.43 8.11
C PHE A 156 -3.55 -11.65 8.99
N LYS A 157 -2.26 -12.02 9.08
CA LYS A 157 -1.82 -13.25 9.82
C LYS A 157 -0.70 -13.02 10.83
N GLY A 158 -0.56 -11.79 11.33
CA GLY A 158 0.53 -11.42 12.22
C GLY A 158 1.76 -10.98 11.42
N MET A 159 2.05 -9.69 11.52
CA MET A 159 3.07 -8.99 10.75
C MET A 159 4.45 -9.62 10.93
N VAL A 160 4.95 -10.26 9.91
CA VAL A 160 6.39 -10.55 9.78
C VAL A 160 6.79 -10.35 8.33
N ALA A 161 7.49 -9.26 8.04
CA ALA A 161 8.28 -9.19 6.83
C ALA A 161 9.33 -10.32 6.92
N ASP A 162 9.32 -11.26 5.98
CA ASP A 162 10.28 -12.38 5.99
C ASP A 162 11.71 -11.81 5.87
N PRO A 163 12.55 -11.94 6.91
CA PRO A 163 13.90 -11.40 6.88
C PRO A 163 14.81 -12.02 5.81
N SER A 164 14.38 -13.16 5.22
CA SER A 164 15.14 -13.84 4.19
C SER A 164 15.11 -13.13 2.84
N ILE A 165 14.08 -12.30 2.61
CA ILE A 165 13.91 -11.53 1.37
C ILE A 165 14.81 -10.29 1.38
N ILE A 166 15.16 -9.79 2.57
CA ILE A 166 15.93 -8.56 2.78
C ILE A 166 17.43 -8.87 2.87
N LYS A 167 17.97 -9.64 1.94
CA LYS A 167 19.39 -10.07 2.01
C LYS A 167 20.41 -8.99 1.71
N HIS A 168 20.04 -7.84 1.16
CA HIS A 168 21.01 -6.90 0.60
C HIS A 168 21.06 -5.50 1.23
N SER A 169 20.16 -5.14 2.15
CA SER A 169 20.27 -3.87 2.88
C SER A 169 20.36 -4.09 4.39
N ARG A 170 21.43 -3.58 5.03
CA ARG A 170 21.60 -3.61 6.50
C ARG A 170 20.46 -2.87 7.20
N ASP A 171 19.99 -1.79 6.60
CA ASP A 171 18.99 -0.90 7.18
C ASP A 171 17.58 -1.51 7.14
N LEU A 172 17.25 -2.23 6.06
CA LEU A 172 16.00 -2.99 5.97
C LEU A 172 15.94 -4.12 7.01
N LYS A 173 17.09 -4.78 7.29
CA LYS A 173 17.16 -5.80 8.37
C LYS A 173 16.93 -5.19 9.76
N GLN A 174 17.44 -3.99 10.01
CA GLN A 174 17.22 -3.30 11.29
C GLN A 174 15.77 -2.85 11.43
N LEU A 175 15.15 -2.38 10.35
CA LEU A 175 13.75 -1.97 10.35
C LEU A 175 12.82 -3.16 10.55
N SER A 176 13.07 -4.29 9.88
CA SER A 176 12.33 -5.55 10.08
C SER A 176 12.41 -6.02 11.54
N ARG A 177 13.60 -5.96 12.16
CA ARG A 177 13.76 -6.26 13.59
C ARG A 177 13.00 -5.30 14.49
N LYS A 178 12.99 -4.00 14.21
CA LYS A 178 12.24 -3.01 14.99
C LYS A 178 10.73 -3.24 14.89
N ILE A 179 10.23 -3.57 13.70
CA ILE A 179 8.81 -3.90 13.49
C ILE A 179 8.44 -5.19 14.21
N ASN A 180 9.28 -6.24 14.15
CA ASN A 180 9.05 -7.49 14.87
C ASN A 180 9.03 -7.27 16.39
N ASN A 181 9.99 -6.52 16.92
CA ASN A 181 10.04 -6.20 18.36
C ASN A 181 8.82 -5.37 18.81
N TYR A 182 8.33 -4.47 17.95
CA TYR A 182 7.13 -3.69 18.23
C TYR A 182 5.87 -4.56 18.23
N ASN A 183 5.79 -5.54 17.33
CA ASN A 183 4.68 -6.49 17.27
C ASN A 183 4.67 -7.45 18.47
N GLU A 184 5.84 -7.92 18.91
CA GLU A 184 5.97 -8.73 20.14
C GLU A 184 5.59 -7.95 21.40
N TRP A 185 5.75 -6.64 21.40
CA TRP A 185 5.33 -5.77 22.50
C TRP A 185 3.82 -5.48 22.51
N LEU A 186 3.15 -5.56 21.35
CA LEU A 186 1.70 -5.34 21.22
C LEU A 186 0.86 -6.59 21.56
N LEU A 187 1.45 -7.78 21.67
CA LEU A 187 0.82 -9.04 22.08
C LEU A 187 1.00 -9.28 23.56
#